data_d1e5069b5ceca7b804227c3b2bb9e164
#
_entry.id   d1e5069b5ceca7b804227c3b2bb9e164
#
_cell.length_a   1.000
_cell.length_b   1.000
_cell.length_c   1.000
_cell.angle_alpha   90.00
_cell.angle_beta   90.00
_cell.angle_gamma   90.00
#
_symmetry.space_group_name_H-M   'P 1'
#
loop_
_entity.id
_entity.type
_entity.pdbx_description
1 polymer ?
#
loop_
_entity_poly.entity_id
_entity_poly.type
_entity_poly.pdbx_seq_one_letter_code
_entity_poly.pdbx_strand_id
1 'polypeptide(L)'
;MLRLNIGITDETTPEDLDRYFTQIWKYQRKVVLVFDTTQCCNLSLRRAMKMKSVLNKHRQNSRMFIDHSEIKVKTNFAKNILKTALCIIRTERPVVVTKV
;
A
#
# COMPACT_ATOMS: atom_id res chain seq x y z
N MET A 1 -10.12 -10.90 -12.09
CA MET A 1 -9.97 -9.63 -11.36
C MET A 1 -8.65 -8.98 -11.74
N LEU A 2 -8.64 -7.68 -11.97
CA LEU A 2 -7.44 -6.97 -12.40
C LEU A 2 -6.42 -6.89 -11.25
N ARG A 3 -5.18 -7.27 -11.53
CA ARG A 3 -4.09 -7.26 -10.56
C ARG A 3 -3.07 -6.21 -10.98
N LEU A 4 -2.81 -5.23 -10.12
CA LEU A 4 -1.94 -4.10 -10.41
C LEU A 4 -0.72 -4.14 -9.50
N ASN A 5 0.46 -4.07 -10.09
CA ASN A 5 1.74 -4.04 -9.36
C ASN A 5 2.24 -2.61 -9.23
N ILE A 6 2.56 -2.20 -8.01
CA ILE A 6 3.04 -0.86 -7.70
C ILE A 6 4.39 -1.00 -7.00
N GLY A 7 5.44 -0.46 -7.62
CA GLY A 7 6.77 -0.44 -7.02
C GLY A 7 6.90 0.70 -6.02
N ILE A 8 7.35 0.39 -4.82
CA ILE A 8 7.64 1.37 -3.78
C ILE A 8 9.14 1.37 -3.53
N THR A 9 9.77 2.53 -3.66
CA THR A 9 11.22 2.70 -3.47
C THR A 9 11.49 3.71 -2.36
N ASP A 10 12.78 3.95 -2.11
CA ASP A 10 13.19 4.97 -1.13
C ASP A 10 12.76 6.38 -1.52
N GLU A 11 12.54 6.64 -2.81
CA GLU A 11 12.10 7.93 -3.31
C GLU A 11 10.58 8.10 -3.42
N THR A 12 9.81 7.04 -3.16
CA THR A 12 8.35 7.12 -3.24
C THR A 12 7.80 8.02 -2.14
N THR A 13 7.04 9.03 -2.55
CA THR A 13 6.44 10.02 -1.62
C THR A 13 4.95 9.74 -1.42
N PRO A 14 4.32 10.34 -0.38
CA PRO A 14 2.87 10.29 -0.26
C PRO A 14 2.14 10.84 -1.47
N GLU A 15 2.69 11.86 -2.12
CA GLU A 15 2.12 12.45 -3.34
C GLU A 15 2.15 11.45 -4.50
N ASP A 16 3.22 10.66 -4.61
CA ASP A 16 3.30 9.59 -5.60
C ASP A 16 2.21 8.55 -5.39
N LEU A 17 2.01 8.13 -4.13
CA LEU A 17 0.99 7.15 -3.79
C LEU A 17 -0.41 7.69 -4.08
N ASP A 18 -0.66 8.96 -3.77
CA ASP A 18 -1.92 9.62 -4.08
C ASP A 18 -2.20 9.58 -5.59
N ARG A 19 -1.19 9.87 -6.40
CA ARG A 19 -1.30 9.83 -7.85
C ARG A 19 -1.59 8.41 -8.36
N TYR A 20 -0.93 7.40 -7.79
CA TYR A 20 -1.18 6.01 -8.16
C TYR A 20 -2.63 5.61 -7.88
N PHE A 21 -3.15 5.93 -6.71
CA PHE A 21 -4.55 5.65 -6.38
C PHE A 21 -5.50 6.34 -7.35
N THR A 22 -5.27 7.62 -7.64
CA THR A 22 -6.10 8.37 -8.58
C THR A 22 -6.16 7.70 -9.95
N GLN A 23 -5.04 7.17 -10.41
CA GLN A 23 -4.99 6.45 -11.68
C GLN A 23 -5.72 5.11 -11.62
N ILE A 24 -5.64 4.41 -10.49
CA ILE A 24 -6.30 3.12 -10.31
C ILE A 24 -7.82 3.25 -10.43
N TRP A 25 -8.39 4.31 -9.88
CA TRP A 25 -9.85 4.50 -9.94
C TRP A 25 -10.37 4.72 -11.36
N LYS A 26 -9.53 5.10 -12.29
CA LYS A 26 -9.93 5.27 -13.70
C LYS A 26 -10.31 3.95 -14.37
N TYR A 27 -9.85 2.82 -13.86
CA TYR A 27 -10.26 1.51 -14.37
C TYR A 27 -11.70 1.17 -14.08
N GLN A 28 -12.30 1.76 -13.05
CA GLN A 28 -13.69 1.56 -12.62
C GLN A 28 -14.08 0.08 -12.49
N ARG A 29 -13.19 -0.71 -11.88
CA ARG A 29 -13.41 -2.14 -11.68
C ARG A 29 -12.66 -2.62 -10.45
N LYS A 30 -13.07 -3.78 -9.92
CA LYS A 30 -12.39 -4.39 -8.77
C LYS A 30 -10.94 -4.73 -9.12
N VAL A 31 -10.04 -4.41 -8.20
CA VAL A 31 -8.61 -4.63 -8.38
C VAL A 31 -8.02 -5.30 -7.15
N VAL A 32 -6.93 -6.05 -7.38
CA VAL A 32 -6.01 -6.49 -6.34
C VAL A 32 -4.74 -5.65 -6.49
N LEU A 33 -4.32 -4.98 -5.42
CA LEU A 33 -3.11 -4.18 -5.44
C LEU A 33 -1.95 -4.98 -4.87
N VAL A 34 -0.82 -4.96 -5.55
CA VAL A 34 0.42 -5.57 -5.09
C VAL A 34 1.47 -4.49 -4.96
N PHE A 35 1.81 -4.14 -3.72
CA PHE A 35 2.85 -3.16 -3.44
C PHE A 35 4.16 -3.90 -3.25
N ASP A 36 5.10 -3.70 -4.16
CA ASP A 36 6.43 -4.31 -4.08
C ASP A 36 7.38 -3.32 -3.41
N THR A 37 7.76 -3.61 -2.16
CA THR A 37 8.69 -2.78 -1.39
C THR A 37 10.09 -3.41 -1.31
N THR A 38 10.37 -4.42 -2.12
CA THR A 38 11.65 -5.14 -2.05
C THR A 38 12.84 -4.24 -2.42
N GLN A 39 12.61 -3.16 -3.15
CA GLN A 39 13.64 -2.18 -3.49
C GLN A 39 13.74 -1.04 -2.48
N CYS A 40 12.93 -1.06 -1.42
CA CYS A 40 12.94 -0.02 -0.40
C CYS A 40 13.93 -0.44 0.71
N CYS A 41 15.00 0.34 0.88
CA CYS A 41 16.05 0.03 1.85
C CYS A 41 15.83 0.74 3.19
N ASN A 42 15.11 1.87 3.19
CA ASN A 42 14.92 2.68 4.40
C ASN A 42 13.47 2.65 4.90
N LEU A 43 12.81 1.52 4.78
CA LEU A 43 11.46 1.36 5.30
C LEU A 43 11.47 1.54 6.82
N SER A 44 10.59 2.41 7.32
CA SER A 44 10.45 2.70 8.75
C SER A 44 9.00 2.91 9.10
N LEU A 45 8.68 2.79 10.38
CA LEU A 45 7.33 3.08 10.86
C LEU A 45 6.93 4.52 10.55
N ARG A 46 7.88 5.46 10.69
CA ARG A 46 7.63 6.88 10.40
C ARG A 46 7.23 7.09 8.94
N ARG A 47 7.94 6.46 8.00
CA ARG A 47 7.59 6.56 6.58
C ARG A 47 6.23 5.95 6.29
N ALA A 48 5.96 4.78 6.87
CA ALA A 48 4.67 4.13 6.69
C ALA A 48 3.53 5.00 7.22
N MET A 49 3.71 5.65 8.36
CA MET A 49 2.69 6.52 8.96
C MET A 49 2.40 7.77 8.11
N LYS A 50 3.37 8.24 7.33
CA LYS A 50 3.17 9.37 6.42
C LYS A 50 2.14 9.07 5.33
N MET A 51 1.91 7.80 5.02
CA MET A 51 0.95 7.39 4.00
C MET A 51 -0.50 7.39 4.52
N LYS A 52 -0.70 7.58 5.82
CA LYS A 52 -2.02 7.52 6.45
C LYS A 52 -3.00 8.52 5.84
N SER A 53 -2.54 9.75 5.59
CA SER A 53 -3.40 10.79 5.02
C SER A 53 -3.87 10.43 3.60
N VAL A 54 -3.01 9.81 2.81
CA VAL A 54 -3.36 9.36 1.47
C VAL A 54 -4.41 8.25 1.54
N LEU A 55 -4.22 7.29 2.43
CA LEU A 55 -5.17 6.21 2.61
C LEU A 55 -6.53 6.73 3.07
N ASN A 56 -6.54 7.72 3.96
CA ASN A 56 -7.78 8.35 4.42
C ASN A 56 -8.49 9.10 3.29
N LYS A 57 -7.72 9.78 2.42
CA LYS A 57 -8.27 10.51 1.28
C LYS A 57 -8.99 9.59 0.31
N HIS A 58 -8.47 8.39 0.11
CA HIS A 58 -9.00 7.44 -0.88
C HIS A 58 -9.86 6.33 -0.24
N ARG A 59 -10.33 6.52 0.98
CA ARG A 59 -11.03 5.49 1.75
C ARG A 59 -12.28 4.98 1.04
N GLN A 60 -13.10 5.88 0.50
CA GLN A 60 -14.35 5.50 -0.16
C GLN A 60 -14.11 4.68 -1.42
N ASN A 61 -13.20 5.13 -2.29
CA ASN A 61 -12.87 4.41 -3.50
C ASN A 61 -12.19 3.06 -3.20
N SER A 62 -11.37 3.02 -2.14
CA SER A 62 -10.75 1.77 -1.70
C SER A 62 -11.81 0.74 -1.31
N ARG A 63 -12.82 1.16 -0.57
CA ARG A 63 -13.93 0.29 -0.17
C ARG A 63 -14.68 -0.28 -1.38
N MET A 64 -14.86 0.56 -2.41
CA MET A 64 -15.65 0.18 -3.59
C MET A 64 -14.88 -0.68 -4.57
N PHE A 65 -13.58 -0.42 -4.76
CA PHE A 65 -12.83 -0.98 -5.89
C PHE A 65 -11.70 -1.92 -5.51
N ILE A 66 -11.19 -1.88 -4.27
CA ILE A 66 -10.11 -2.79 -3.87
C ILE A 66 -10.70 -4.05 -3.26
N ASP A 67 -10.37 -5.22 -3.82
CA ASP A 67 -10.73 -6.50 -3.22
C ASP A 67 -9.85 -6.75 -2.00
N HIS A 68 -8.54 -6.75 -2.22
CA HIS A 68 -7.54 -6.84 -1.16
C HIS A 68 -6.22 -6.30 -1.69
N SER A 69 -5.25 -6.14 -0.79
CA SER A 69 -3.90 -5.71 -1.16
C SER A 69 -2.86 -6.66 -0.59
N GLU A 70 -1.76 -6.83 -1.32
CA GLU A 70 -0.58 -7.54 -0.88
C GLU A 70 0.58 -6.56 -0.81
N ILE A 71 1.41 -6.66 0.23
CA ILE A 71 2.65 -5.90 0.32
C ILE A 71 3.79 -6.91 0.37
N LYS A 72 4.65 -6.88 -0.64
CA LYS A 72 5.84 -7.75 -0.69
C LYS A 72 7.00 -7.05 -0.02
N VAL A 73 7.65 -7.73 0.91
CA VAL A 73 8.81 -7.21 1.64
C VAL A 73 9.99 -8.16 1.49
N LYS A 74 11.19 -7.62 1.64
CA LYS A 74 12.44 -8.38 1.48
C LYS A 74 12.90 -9.03 2.79
N THR A 75 12.59 -8.43 3.94
CA THR A 75 13.12 -8.87 5.23
C THR A 75 12.02 -9.04 6.26
N ASN A 76 12.29 -9.83 7.30
CA ASN A 76 11.39 -9.95 8.45
C ASN A 76 11.27 -8.63 9.22
N PHE A 77 12.33 -7.83 9.24
CA PHE A 77 12.30 -6.51 9.86
C PHE A 77 11.26 -5.61 9.19
N ALA A 78 11.30 -5.54 7.85
CA ALA A 78 10.32 -4.78 7.08
C ALA A 78 8.89 -5.30 7.29
N LYS A 79 8.73 -6.63 7.32
CA LYS A 79 7.43 -7.26 7.59
C LYS A 79 6.87 -6.82 8.92
N ASN A 80 7.69 -6.82 9.97
CA ASN A 80 7.26 -6.43 11.32
C ASN A 80 6.90 -4.95 11.39
N ILE A 81 7.66 -4.07 10.72
CA ILE A 81 7.35 -2.64 10.65
C ILE A 81 5.99 -2.43 10.01
N LEU A 82 5.71 -3.08 8.88
CA LEU A 82 4.44 -2.91 8.19
C LEU A 82 3.27 -3.50 8.97
N LYS A 83 3.45 -4.62 9.63
CA LYS A 83 2.42 -5.18 10.51
C LYS A 83 2.08 -4.23 11.65
N THR A 84 3.09 -3.60 12.25
CA THR A 84 2.89 -2.59 13.30
C THR A 84 2.13 -1.38 12.75
N ALA A 85 2.53 -0.88 11.58
CA ALA A 85 1.84 0.24 10.93
C ALA A 85 0.38 -0.09 10.66
N LEU A 86 0.08 -1.29 10.18
CA LEU A 86 -1.28 -1.71 9.87
C LEU A 86 -2.15 -1.91 11.11
N CYS A 87 -1.54 -2.13 12.28
CA CYS A 87 -2.27 -2.12 13.55
C CYS A 87 -2.75 -0.71 13.91
N ILE A 88 -2.01 0.31 13.49
CA ILE A 88 -2.31 1.72 13.78
C ILE A 88 -3.17 2.32 12.68
N ILE A 89 -2.83 2.06 11.42
CA ILE A 89 -3.54 2.55 10.26
C ILE A 89 -4.60 1.52 9.89
N ARG A 90 -5.86 1.90 10.00
CA ARG A 90 -6.96 1.02 9.58
C ARG A 90 -7.18 1.16 8.09
N THR A 91 -7.12 0.05 7.38
CA THR A 91 -7.44 0.00 5.95
C THR A 91 -8.87 -0.47 5.75
N GLU A 92 -9.50 -0.02 4.66
CA GLU A 92 -10.90 -0.40 4.37
C GLU A 92 -11.02 -1.85 3.89
N ARG A 93 -9.96 -2.37 3.26
CA ARG A 93 -9.95 -3.72 2.72
C ARG A 93 -8.74 -4.48 3.23
N PRO A 94 -8.79 -5.81 3.27
CA PRO A 94 -7.70 -6.61 3.81
C PRO A 94 -6.36 -6.33 3.15
N VAL A 95 -5.29 -6.31 3.96
CA VAL A 95 -3.91 -6.16 3.50
C VAL A 95 -3.08 -7.30 4.07
N VAL A 96 -2.39 -8.02 3.19
CA VAL A 96 -1.51 -9.13 3.56
C VAL A 96 -0.07 -8.71 3.30
N VAL A 97 0.79 -8.90 4.29
CA VAL A 97 2.23 -8.62 4.15
C VAL A 97 2.95 -9.95 3.97
N THR A 98 3.65 -10.08 2.84
CA THR A 98 4.32 -11.33 2.46
C THR A 98 5.82 -11.07 2.28
N LYS A 99 6.64 -11.87 2.96
CA LYS A 99 8.08 -11.86 2.74
C LYS A 99 8.41 -12.72 1.52
N VAL A 100 9.17 -12.14 0.61
CA VAL A 100 9.65 -12.85 -0.59
C VAL A 100 11.08 -13.31 -0.41
#